data_307ff2d39829b4675cf90daa814140a1
#
_entry.id   307ff2d39829b4675cf90daa814140a1
#
_cell.length_a   1.000
_cell.length_b   1.000
_cell.length_c   1.000
_cell.angle_alpha   90.00
_cell.angle_beta   90.00
_cell.angle_gamma   90.00
#
_symmetry.space_group_name_H-M   'P 1'
#
loop_
_entity.id
_entity.type
_entity.pdbx_description
1 polymer ?
#
loop_
_entity_poly.entity_id
_entity_poly.type
_entity_poly.pdbx_seq_one_letter_code
_entity_poly.pdbx_strand_id
1 'polypeptide(L)'
;MSYIYHSGYGYSTRLCKNVASWFIEKYFPRHKITLDIIHRGMKREGCVGYCDTTGGWFRPRNFEIEIDTHLDKETYTKTLLHEMFHMKQFIDGTLKTKRSKMYYKNEPVENYDYLYQPHEIAAREAEETLYKEYHEKRLESVL
;
A
#
# COMPACT_ATOMS: atom_id res chain seq x y z
N MET A 1 -11.43 -14.46 3.67
CA MET A 1 -10.66 -14.62 2.42
C MET A 1 -10.61 -13.31 1.66
N SER A 2 -9.41 -12.89 1.28
CA SER A 2 -9.23 -11.65 0.52
C SER A 2 -9.04 -11.94 -0.97
N TYR A 3 -9.36 -10.95 -1.79
CA TYR A 3 -9.21 -11.03 -3.24
C TYR A 3 -8.20 -9.99 -3.70
N ILE A 4 -7.19 -10.42 -4.43
CA ILE A 4 -6.13 -9.56 -4.97
C ILE A 4 -6.21 -9.61 -6.49
N TYR A 5 -6.48 -8.46 -7.10
CA TYR A 5 -6.50 -8.30 -8.55
C TYR A 5 -5.34 -7.43 -8.96
N HIS A 6 -4.80 -7.66 -10.14
CA HIS A 6 -3.72 -6.83 -10.68
C HIS A 6 -3.89 -6.67 -12.17
N SER A 7 -3.42 -5.56 -12.69
CA SER A 7 -3.51 -5.24 -14.11
C SER A 7 -2.39 -4.28 -14.51
N GLY A 8 -2.26 -4.06 -15.81
CA GLY A 8 -1.28 -3.15 -16.36
C GLY A 8 -0.09 -3.86 -16.97
N TYR A 9 1.04 -3.15 -17.02
CA TYR A 9 2.23 -3.61 -17.73
C TYR A 9 3.51 -3.20 -16.99
N GLY A 10 4.63 -3.82 -17.37
CA GLY A 10 5.95 -3.45 -16.86
C GLY A 10 6.20 -3.85 -15.42
N TYR A 11 5.62 -4.95 -14.96
CA TYR A 11 5.82 -5.44 -13.60
C TYR A 11 5.83 -6.98 -13.58
N SER A 12 6.32 -7.56 -12.48
CA SER A 12 6.28 -9.00 -12.25
C SER A 12 4.97 -9.38 -11.56
N THR A 13 4.11 -10.14 -12.23
CA THR A 13 2.85 -10.61 -11.63
C THR A 13 3.10 -11.47 -10.41
N ARG A 14 4.14 -12.30 -10.46
CA ARG A 14 4.52 -13.17 -9.35
C ARG A 14 4.92 -12.36 -8.12
N LEU A 15 5.79 -11.36 -8.31
CA LEU A 15 6.24 -10.52 -7.21
C LEU A 15 5.07 -9.73 -6.61
N CYS A 16 4.22 -9.16 -7.46
CA CYS A 16 3.03 -8.43 -7.04
C CYS A 16 2.16 -9.29 -6.12
N LYS A 17 1.80 -10.49 -6.56
CA LYS A 17 0.97 -11.40 -5.78
C LYS A 17 1.63 -11.84 -4.48
N ASN A 18 2.93 -12.15 -4.54
CA ASN A 18 3.64 -12.63 -3.36
C ASN A 18 3.72 -11.56 -2.27
N VAL A 19 4.06 -10.33 -2.64
CA VAL A 19 4.16 -9.23 -1.68
C VAL A 19 2.79 -8.92 -1.08
N ALA A 20 1.77 -8.79 -1.93
CA ALA A 20 0.42 -8.46 -1.47
C ALA A 20 -0.15 -9.54 -0.55
N SER A 21 0.00 -10.80 -0.93
CA SER A 21 -0.47 -11.93 -0.12
C SER A 21 0.25 -11.98 1.22
N TRP A 22 1.57 -11.78 1.22
CA TRP A 22 2.36 -11.79 2.45
C TRP A 22 1.89 -10.69 3.42
N PHE A 23 1.66 -9.49 2.91
CA PHE A 23 1.23 -8.36 3.74
C PHE A 23 -0.15 -8.62 4.37
N ILE A 24 -1.10 -9.07 3.55
CA ILE A 24 -2.46 -9.36 4.03
C ILE A 24 -2.44 -10.49 5.05
N GLU A 25 -1.68 -11.54 4.81
CA GLU A 25 -1.56 -12.64 5.75
C GLU A 25 -0.92 -12.19 7.07
N LYS A 26 0.04 -11.29 7.01
CA LYS A 26 0.72 -10.78 8.19
C LYS A 26 -0.21 -9.97 9.09
N TYR A 27 -0.99 -9.07 8.51
CA TYR A 27 -1.80 -8.10 9.27
C TYR A 27 -3.28 -8.41 9.31
N PHE A 28 -3.81 -9.06 8.28
CA PHE A 28 -5.26 -9.22 8.12
C PHE A 28 -5.65 -10.63 7.69
N PRO A 29 -5.19 -11.68 8.42
CA PRO A 29 -5.46 -13.06 7.99
C PRO A 29 -6.95 -13.42 8.03
N ARG A 30 -7.74 -12.69 8.81
CA ARG A 30 -9.17 -12.96 8.97
C ARG A 30 -10.07 -11.92 8.31
N HIS A 31 -9.49 -10.90 7.70
CA HIS A 31 -10.26 -9.86 7.01
C HIS A 31 -10.60 -10.29 5.60
N LYS A 32 -11.74 -9.79 5.12
CA LYS A 32 -12.12 -9.95 3.73
C LYS A 32 -11.87 -8.63 3.00
N ILE A 33 -10.72 -8.54 2.34
CA ILE A 33 -10.25 -7.35 1.66
C ILE A 33 -10.29 -7.58 0.16
N THR A 34 -10.77 -6.61 -0.60
CA THR A 34 -10.66 -6.59 -2.06
C THR A 34 -9.64 -5.53 -2.44
N LEU A 35 -8.54 -5.95 -3.05
CA LEU A 35 -7.46 -5.07 -3.43
C LEU A 35 -7.22 -5.17 -4.93
N ASP A 36 -7.22 -4.04 -5.60
CA ASP A 36 -6.91 -3.92 -7.02
C ASP A 36 -5.61 -3.15 -7.18
N ILE A 37 -4.60 -3.77 -7.79
CA ILE A 37 -3.28 -3.17 -7.96
C ILE A 37 -3.07 -2.88 -9.44
N ILE A 38 -3.04 -1.60 -9.80
CA ILE A 38 -2.97 -1.13 -11.18
C ILE A 38 -1.56 -0.60 -11.45
N HIS A 39 -0.96 -1.08 -12.53
CA HIS A 39 0.40 -0.68 -12.93
C HIS A 39 0.32 0.16 -14.19
N ARG A 40 0.78 1.40 -14.11
CA ARG A 40 0.76 2.34 -15.22
C ARG A 40 1.90 3.34 -15.09
N GLY A 41 2.19 4.07 -16.18
CA GLY A 41 3.20 5.13 -16.13
C GLY A 41 2.71 6.29 -15.28
N MET A 42 3.51 6.69 -14.28
CA MET A 42 3.16 7.76 -13.33
C MET A 42 4.17 8.90 -13.31
N LYS A 43 5.06 8.92 -14.28
CA LYS A 43 6.13 9.91 -14.34
C LYS A 43 5.64 11.35 -14.28
N ARG A 44 4.50 11.62 -14.94
CA ARG A 44 3.91 12.97 -15.01
C ARG A 44 3.30 13.43 -13.70
N GLU A 45 2.90 12.52 -12.83
CA GLU A 45 2.32 12.84 -11.53
C GLU A 45 3.38 13.13 -10.46
N GLY A 46 4.65 12.84 -10.74
CA GLY A 46 5.75 13.09 -9.81
C GLY A 46 5.76 12.17 -8.60
N CYS A 47 5.09 11.03 -8.68
CA CYS A 47 5.08 10.03 -7.60
C CYS A 47 5.18 8.63 -8.21
N VAL A 48 5.42 7.62 -7.37
CA VAL A 48 5.56 6.24 -7.82
C VAL A 48 4.41 5.34 -7.39
N GLY A 49 3.50 5.84 -6.55
CA GLY A 49 2.35 5.05 -6.13
C GLY A 49 1.29 5.85 -5.40
N TYR A 50 0.10 5.26 -5.33
CA TYR A 50 -1.05 5.76 -4.58
C TYR A 50 -1.80 4.62 -3.95
N CYS A 51 -2.49 4.90 -2.84
CA CYS A 51 -3.49 4.00 -2.27
C CYS A 51 -4.76 4.78 -1.95
N ASP A 52 -5.90 4.24 -2.37
CA ASP A 52 -7.18 4.87 -2.07
C ASP A 52 -8.22 3.81 -1.73
N THR A 53 -9.28 4.25 -1.05
CA THR A 53 -10.43 3.39 -0.75
C THR A 53 -11.49 3.59 -1.82
N THR A 54 -12.22 2.54 -2.16
CA THR A 54 -13.28 2.61 -3.17
C THR A 54 -14.67 2.40 -2.61
N GLY A 55 -14.81 2.24 -1.30
CA GLY A 55 -16.10 1.91 -0.67
C GLY A 55 -16.53 2.82 0.47
N GLY A 56 -16.09 4.07 0.49
CA GLY A 56 -16.45 5.00 1.56
C GLY A 56 -15.42 4.96 2.71
N TRP A 57 -15.65 5.79 3.72
CA TRP A 57 -14.64 5.99 4.78
C TRP A 57 -14.82 5.08 5.99
N PHE A 58 -16.01 4.56 6.21
CA PHE A 58 -16.32 3.78 7.41
C PHE A 58 -15.96 2.31 7.21
N ARG A 59 -14.99 1.82 7.97
CA ARG A 59 -14.48 0.44 7.93
C ARG A 59 -14.23 -0.05 6.48
N PRO A 60 -13.39 0.67 5.72
CA PRO A 60 -13.18 0.31 4.32
C PRO A 60 -12.56 -1.08 4.18
N ARG A 61 -12.98 -1.81 3.13
CA ARG A 61 -12.47 -3.15 2.80
C ARG A 61 -12.12 -3.28 1.32
N ASN A 62 -12.38 -2.23 0.55
CA ASN A 62 -12.08 -2.20 -0.89
C ASN A 62 -11.06 -1.11 -1.16
N PHE A 63 -9.97 -1.49 -1.81
CA PHE A 63 -8.84 -0.59 -2.03
C PHE A 63 -8.33 -0.70 -3.45
N GLU A 64 -7.78 0.40 -3.91
CA GLU A 64 -7.10 0.49 -5.19
C GLU A 64 -5.71 1.06 -4.95
N ILE A 65 -4.70 0.36 -5.45
CA ILE A 65 -3.32 0.83 -5.39
C ILE A 65 -2.84 1.00 -6.83
N GLU A 66 -2.23 2.15 -7.13
CA GLU A 66 -1.61 2.40 -8.41
C GLU A 66 -0.11 2.48 -8.19
N ILE A 67 0.66 1.80 -9.06
CA ILE A 67 2.13 1.77 -8.95
C ILE A 67 2.72 2.05 -10.33
N ASP A 68 3.79 2.85 -10.36
CA ASP A 68 4.52 3.16 -11.58
C ASP A 68 5.11 1.88 -12.19
N THR A 69 5.12 1.82 -13.50
CA THR A 69 5.69 0.68 -14.25
C THR A 69 7.20 0.79 -14.37
N HIS A 70 7.86 -0.33 -14.69
CA HIS A 70 9.30 -0.42 -14.97
C HIS A 70 10.21 -0.02 -13.79
N LEU A 71 9.71 -0.16 -12.56
CA LEU A 71 10.53 0.01 -11.37
C LEU A 71 11.42 -1.23 -11.20
N ASP A 72 12.62 -1.03 -10.65
CA ASP A 72 13.46 -2.17 -10.29
C ASP A 72 12.78 -2.95 -9.15
N LYS A 73 13.24 -4.17 -8.92
CA LYS A 73 12.61 -5.09 -7.97
C LYS A 73 12.56 -4.52 -6.54
N GLU A 74 13.63 -3.92 -6.07
CA GLU A 74 13.69 -3.35 -4.73
C GLU A 74 12.74 -2.17 -4.59
N THR A 75 12.80 -1.23 -5.52
CA THR A 75 11.93 -0.04 -5.51
C THR A 75 10.47 -0.45 -5.62
N TYR A 76 10.16 -1.40 -6.51
CA TYR A 76 8.80 -1.91 -6.66
C TYR A 76 8.28 -2.49 -5.36
N THR A 77 9.05 -3.37 -4.74
CA THR A 77 8.63 -4.03 -3.50
C THR A 77 8.40 -3.02 -2.37
N LYS A 78 9.32 -2.08 -2.20
CA LYS A 78 9.18 -1.02 -1.19
C LYS A 78 7.97 -0.13 -1.47
N THR A 79 7.74 0.23 -2.72
CA THR A 79 6.60 1.06 -3.11
C THR A 79 5.28 0.34 -2.82
N LEU A 80 5.18 -0.93 -3.19
CA LEU A 80 3.97 -1.69 -2.92
C LEU A 80 3.72 -1.82 -1.42
N LEU A 81 4.75 -2.11 -0.63
CA LEU A 81 4.63 -2.18 0.82
C LEU A 81 4.22 -0.84 1.44
N HIS A 82 4.76 0.26 0.92
CA HIS A 82 4.40 1.61 1.35
C HIS A 82 2.90 1.86 1.14
N GLU A 83 2.39 1.58 -0.07
CA GLU A 83 0.98 1.80 -0.38
C GLU A 83 0.07 0.84 0.40
N MET A 84 0.51 -0.40 0.60
CA MET A 84 -0.24 -1.35 1.42
C MET A 84 -0.25 -0.93 2.90
N PHE A 85 0.78 -0.24 3.37
CA PHE A 85 0.77 0.31 4.72
C PHE A 85 -0.29 1.41 4.85
N HIS A 86 -0.50 2.23 3.82
CA HIS A 86 -1.62 3.17 3.81
C HIS A 86 -2.97 2.43 3.87
N MET A 87 -3.10 1.32 3.13
CA MET A 87 -4.28 0.47 3.23
C MET A 87 -4.52 0.03 4.69
N LYS A 88 -3.46 -0.38 5.37
CA LYS A 88 -3.53 -0.76 6.78
C LYS A 88 -4.00 0.41 7.65
N GLN A 89 -3.48 1.60 7.41
CA GLN A 89 -3.89 2.81 8.15
C GLN A 89 -5.39 3.09 7.96
N PHE A 90 -5.91 2.91 6.74
CA PHE A 90 -7.34 3.03 6.47
C PHE A 90 -8.16 1.97 7.20
N ILE A 91 -7.70 0.72 7.19
CA ILE A 91 -8.40 -0.38 7.86
C ILE A 91 -8.41 -0.16 9.38
N ASP A 92 -7.29 0.25 9.95
CA ASP A 92 -7.16 0.53 11.38
C ASP A 92 -7.97 1.76 11.82
N GLY A 93 -8.37 2.61 10.87
CA GLY A 93 -9.11 3.82 11.16
C GLY A 93 -8.23 5.00 11.59
N THR A 94 -6.90 4.85 11.57
CA THR A 94 -6.00 5.97 11.86
C THR A 94 -5.97 6.97 10.72
N LEU A 95 -6.16 6.50 9.49
CA LEU A 95 -6.23 7.34 8.29
C LEU A 95 -7.66 7.26 7.75
N LYS A 96 -8.28 8.42 7.50
CA LYS A 96 -9.66 8.50 7.00
C LYS A 96 -9.78 9.58 5.95
N THR A 97 -10.59 9.31 4.93
CA THR A 97 -10.97 10.32 3.94
C THR A 97 -12.45 10.62 4.12
N LYS A 98 -12.77 11.85 4.50
CA LYS A 98 -14.16 12.32 4.67
C LYS A 98 -14.36 13.61 3.88
N ARG A 99 -15.40 13.68 3.07
CA ARG A 99 -15.75 14.89 2.32
C ARG A 99 -14.56 15.46 1.53
N SER A 100 -13.82 14.56 0.88
CA SER A 100 -12.63 14.86 0.09
C SER A 100 -11.43 15.38 0.88
N LYS A 101 -11.46 15.26 2.21
CA LYS A 101 -10.33 15.62 3.07
C LYS A 101 -9.79 14.39 3.80
N MET A 102 -8.48 14.36 3.98
CA MET A 102 -7.81 13.26 4.65
C MET A 102 -7.46 13.65 6.08
N TYR A 103 -7.69 12.72 7.01
CA TYR A 103 -7.38 12.90 8.44
C TYR A 103 -6.52 11.75 8.93
N TYR A 104 -5.52 12.08 9.73
CA TYR A 104 -4.69 11.08 10.40
C TYR A 104 -4.82 11.28 11.91
N LYS A 105 -5.28 10.26 12.63
CA LYS A 105 -5.58 10.34 14.06
C LYS A 105 -6.49 11.55 14.37
N ASN A 106 -7.48 11.76 13.52
CA ASN A 106 -8.48 12.83 13.60
C ASN A 106 -7.94 14.25 13.36
N GLU A 107 -6.72 14.37 12.88
CA GLU A 107 -6.13 15.67 12.54
C GLU A 107 -6.03 15.82 11.02
N PRO A 108 -6.43 16.98 10.45
CA PRO A 108 -6.33 17.18 9.01
C PRO A 108 -4.89 17.04 8.51
N VAL A 109 -4.70 16.20 7.49
CA VAL A 109 -3.38 15.97 6.88
C VAL A 109 -2.85 17.25 6.21
N GLU A 110 -3.74 18.08 5.69
CA GLU A 110 -3.38 19.35 5.03
C GLU A 110 -2.65 20.36 5.95
N ASN A 111 -2.69 20.14 7.28
CA ASN A 111 -1.96 21.00 8.21
C ASN A 111 -0.45 20.83 8.13
N TYR A 112 0.02 19.82 7.37
CA TYR A 112 1.44 19.50 7.23
C TYR A 112 1.87 19.55 5.77
N ASP A 113 3.09 19.99 5.51
CA ASP A 113 3.69 19.82 4.19
C ASP A 113 3.88 18.35 3.92
N TYR A 114 3.85 17.95 2.63
CA TYR A 114 3.86 16.54 2.23
C TYR A 114 4.93 15.69 2.94
N LEU A 115 6.15 16.19 3.03
CA LEU A 115 7.24 15.44 3.65
C LEU A 115 7.04 15.21 5.16
N TYR A 116 6.23 16.03 5.80
CA TYR A 116 5.99 15.97 7.24
C TYR A 116 4.60 15.47 7.62
N GLN A 117 3.84 14.99 6.65
CA GLN A 117 2.53 14.40 6.93
C GLN A 117 2.71 13.12 7.74
N PRO A 118 2.08 13.02 8.94
CA PRO A 118 2.35 11.90 9.85
C PRO A 118 2.11 10.51 9.27
N HIS A 119 1.08 10.34 8.43
CA HIS A 119 0.80 9.05 7.80
C HIS A 119 1.88 8.66 6.80
N GLU A 120 2.48 9.64 6.11
CA GLU A 120 3.57 9.40 5.18
C GLU A 120 4.88 9.07 5.91
N ILE A 121 5.15 9.75 7.02
CA ILE A 121 6.32 9.45 7.85
C ILE A 121 6.23 8.00 8.35
N ALA A 122 5.07 7.61 8.87
CA ALA A 122 4.84 6.24 9.34
C ALA A 122 5.02 5.22 8.23
N ALA A 123 4.51 5.50 7.03
CA ALA A 123 4.62 4.60 5.90
C ALA A 123 6.07 4.47 5.40
N ARG A 124 6.83 5.58 5.38
CA ARG A 124 8.24 5.54 4.98
C ARG A 124 9.09 4.72 5.95
N GLU A 125 8.84 4.84 7.24
CA GLU A 125 9.52 4.03 8.25
C GLU A 125 9.15 2.56 8.12
N ALA A 126 7.86 2.28 7.94
CA ALA A 126 7.35 0.93 7.84
C ALA A 126 7.88 0.21 6.60
N GLU A 127 8.02 0.90 5.46
CA GLU A 127 8.45 0.25 4.23
C GLU A 127 9.84 -0.39 4.35
N GLU A 128 10.76 0.26 5.06
CA GLU A 128 12.10 -0.29 5.25
C GLU A 128 12.09 -1.54 6.12
N THR A 129 11.35 -1.50 7.23
CA THR A 129 11.22 -2.65 8.13
C THR A 129 10.50 -3.81 7.45
N LEU A 130 9.40 -3.50 6.75
CA LEU A 130 8.61 -4.51 6.04
C LEU A 130 9.39 -5.15 4.89
N TYR A 131 10.19 -4.36 4.19
CA TYR A 131 11.02 -4.88 3.12
C TYR A 131 12.01 -5.92 3.64
N LYS A 132 12.65 -5.64 4.76
CA LYS A 132 13.56 -6.58 5.41
C LYS A 132 12.85 -7.85 5.84
N GLU A 133 11.70 -7.73 6.50
CA GLU A 133 10.92 -8.88 6.94
C GLU A 133 10.48 -9.75 5.77
N TYR A 134 9.98 -9.14 4.70
CA TYR A 134 9.55 -9.86 3.51
C TYR A 134 10.72 -10.61 2.88
N HIS A 135 11.86 -9.96 2.77
CA HIS A 135 13.05 -10.53 2.16
C HIS A 135 13.59 -11.71 2.97
N GLU A 136 13.65 -11.58 4.29
CA GLU A 136 14.06 -12.65 5.21
C GLU A 136 13.12 -13.85 5.11
N LYS A 137 11.82 -13.61 5.05
CA LYS A 137 10.82 -14.66 4.93
C LYS A 137 10.99 -15.45 3.63
N ARG A 138 11.31 -14.78 2.55
CA ARG A 138 11.58 -15.45 1.27
C ARG A 138 12.83 -16.31 1.33
N LEU A 139 13.88 -15.85 2.00
CA LEU A 139 15.11 -16.63 2.16
C LEU A 139 14.84 -17.90 2.98
N GLU A 140 14.04 -17.80 4.04
CA GLU A 140 13.65 -18.96 4.83
C GLU A 140 12.92 -20.01 3.98
N SER A 141 12.05 -19.58 3.08
CA SER A 141 11.27 -20.50 2.24
C SER A 141 12.11 -21.20 1.18
N VAL A 142 13.31 -20.69 0.88
CA VAL A 142 14.24 -21.26 -0.10
C VAL A 142 15.22 -22.24 0.57
N LEU A 143 15.43 -22.07 1.84
CA LEU A 143 16.30 -22.95 2.63
C LEU A 143 15.54 -24.21 3.08
#